data_ac9885edb9dbeee7b1a6267508c7ab2f
#
_entry.id   ac9885edb9dbeee7b1a6267508c7ab2f
#
_cell.length_a   1.000
_cell.length_b   1.000
_cell.length_c   1.000
_cell.angle_alpha   90.00
_cell.angle_beta   90.00
_cell.angle_gamma   90.00
#
_symmetry.space_group_name_H-M   'P 1'
#
loop_
_entity.id
_entity.type
_entity.pdbx_description
1 polymer ?
#
loop_
_entity_poly.entity_id
_entity_poly.type
_entity_poly.pdbx_seq_one_letter_code
_entity_poly.pdbx_strand_id
1 'polypeptide(L)'
;VLLVSLAGAAVDYAIMATAPFLWVLYIGRIVAGITGATGAVAGAYIADITDGDERARHFGFMSACFGFGMVAGPVLGGLMGGFSPHAPFFAAAALNGLNFLTGCFLLPESHKGERRPLRREALNPLASFRWARGMTVVAALMAVFFIMQLVGQVPAALWVIFGEDRFHWDATTIGISLAAFGILHSLAQAMITGPVAARLGERRALMLGMIADGTGYILLAFATRG
;
A
#
# COMPACT_ATOMS: atom_id res chain seq x y z
N VAL A 1 -2.47 15.58 -10.50
CA VAL A 1 -1.72 14.32 -10.32
C VAL A 1 -2.56 13.30 -9.57
N LEU A 2 -3.18 13.63 -8.42
CA LEU A 2 -4.00 12.71 -7.62
C LEU A 2 -5.15 12.09 -8.43
N LEU A 3 -5.89 12.90 -9.18
CA LEU A 3 -6.98 12.42 -10.05
C LEU A 3 -6.49 11.44 -11.12
N VAL A 4 -5.31 11.66 -11.69
CA VAL A 4 -4.72 10.72 -12.66
C VAL A 4 -4.40 9.38 -11.99
N SER A 5 -3.89 9.39 -10.76
CA SER A 5 -3.65 8.16 -9.99
C SER A 5 -4.93 7.39 -9.70
N LEU A 6 -6.00 8.10 -9.30
CA LEU A 6 -7.30 7.47 -9.01
C LEU A 6 -7.95 6.90 -10.28
N ALA A 7 -7.90 7.65 -11.40
CA ALA A 7 -8.38 7.16 -12.68
C ALA A 7 -7.59 5.93 -13.14
N GLY A 8 -6.26 5.97 -13.02
CA GLY A 8 -5.39 4.84 -13.35
C GLY A 8 -5.70 3.59 -12.54
N ALA A 9 -5.96 3.74 -11.23
CA ALA A 9 -6.37 2.63 -10.38
C ALA A 9 -7.74 2.07 -10.79
N ALA A 10 -8.72 2.92 -11.11
CA ALA A 10 -10.03 2.47 -11.59
C ALA A 10 -9.91 1.69 -12.89
N VAL A 11 -9.12 2.17 -13.84
CA VAL A 11 -8.84 1.50 -15.13
C VAL A 11 -8.13 0.16 -14.93
N ASP A 12 -7.11 0.11 -14.07
CA ASP A 12 -6.39 -1.11 -13.76
C ASP A 12 -7.33 -2.20 -13.21
N TYR A 13 -8.13 -1.87 -12.19
CA TYR A 13 -9.09 -2.83 -11.64
C TYR A 13 -10.19 -3.22 -12.63
N ALA A 14 -10.62 -2.32 -13.52
CA ALA A 14 -11.57 -2.65 -14.59
C ALA A 14 -10.95 -3.62 -15.60
N ILE A 15 -9.67 -3.42 -15.96
CA ILE A 15 -8.92 -4.35 -16.80
C ILE A 15 -8.82 -5.73 -16.11
N MET A 16 -8.47 -5.77 -14.82
CA MET A 16 -8.37 -7.02 -14.07
C MET A 16 -9.72 -7.75 -13.95
N ALA A 17 -10.81 -7.00 -13.78
CA ALA A 17 -12.16 -7.56 -13.68
C ALA A 17 -12.64 -8.21 -14.99
N THR A 18 -12.16 -7.73 -16.14
CA THR A 18 -12.61 -8.16 -17.47
C THR A 18 -11.56 -8.93 -18.26
N ALA A 19 -10.36 -9.14 -17.72
CA ALA A 19 -9.23 -9.72 -18.43
C ALA A 19 -9.49 -11.18 -18.85
N PRO A 20 -9.60 -11.49 -20.16
CA PRO A 20 -9.76 -12.86 -20.62
C PRO A 20 -8.44 -13.63 -20.70
N PHE A 21 -7.31 -12.92 -20.69
CA PHE A 21 -5.97 -13.49 -20.87
C PHE A 21 -4.96 -12.89 -19.90
N LEU A 22 -3.96 -13.67 -19.51
CA LEU A 22 -2.91 -13.28 -18.58
C LEU A 22 -2.14 -12.01 -19.01
N TRP A 23 -1.86 -11.84 -20.30
CA TRP A 23 -1.13 -10.65 -20.79
C TRP A 23 -1.92 -9.34 -20.57
N VAL A 24 -3.26 -9.39 -20.54
CA VAL A 24 -4.11 -8.21 -20.25
C VAL A 24 -3.91 -7.77 -18.79
N LEU A 25 -3.73 -8.71 -17.86
CA LEU A 25 -3.39 -8.40 -16.47
C LEU A 25 -2.06 -7.65 -16.35
N TYR A 26 -1.06 -8.04 -17.16
CA TYR A 26 0.22 -7.31 -17.19
C TYR A 26 0.06 -5.87 -17.66
N ILE A 27 -0.80 -5.62 -18.65
CA ILE A 27 -1.10 -4.24 -19.08
C ILE A 27 -1.71 -3.44 -17.93
N GLY A 28 -2.69 -4.00 -17.21
CA GLY A 28 -3.27 -3.37 -16.02
C GLY A 28 -2.18 -3.03 -15.00
N ARG A 29 -1.30 -3.97 -14.68
CA ARG A 29 -0.18 -3.73 -13.74
C ARG A 29 0.80 -2.66 -14.19
N ILE A 30 1.05 -2.53 -15.50
CA ILE A 30 1.87 -1.44 -16.06
C ILE A 30 1.17 -0.09 -15.87
N VAL A 31 -0.13 -0.01 -16.17
CA VAL A 31 -0.94 1.20 -15.93
C VAL A 31 -0.91 1.58 -14.46
N ALA A 32 -1.16 0.61 -13.55
CA ALA A 32 -1.09 0.84 -12.11
C ALA A 32 0.30 1.32 -11.66
N GLY A 33 1.38 0.75 -12.22
CA GLY A 33 2.74 1.15 -11.90
C GLY A 33 3.06 2.60 -12.31
N ILE A 34 2.57 3.03 -13.48
CA ILE A 34 2.76 4.40 -13.98
C ILE A 34 1.94 5.40 -13.14
N THR A 35 0.75 5.02 -12.69
CA THR A 35 -0.18 5.89 -11.97
C THR A 35 -0.14 5.70 -10.45
N GLY A 36 0.62 4.75 -9.92
CA GLY A 36 0.59 4.24 -8.55
C GLY A 36 1.11 5.16 -7.44
N ALA A 37 1.15 6.48 -7.66
CA ALA A 37 1.67 7.46 -6.70
C ALA A 37 0.61 7.99 -5.71
N THR A 38 -0.56 7.38 -5.61
CA THR A 38 -1.73 7.92 -4.86
C THR A 38 -1.39 8.27 -3.41
N GLY A 39 -0.71 7.38 -2.68
CA GLY A 39 -0.35 7.62 -1.26
C GLY A 39 0.62 8.79 -1.09
N ALA A 40 1.66 8.85 -1.92
CA ALA A 40 2.65 9.94 -1.88
C ALA A 40 2.02 11.29 -2.25
N VAL A 41 1.17 11.30 -3.27
CA VAL A 41 0.48 12.52 -3.74
C VAL A 41 -0.58 12.97 -2.73
N ALA A 42 -1.33 12.04 -2.10
CA ALA A 42 -2.27 12.38 -1.03
C ALA A 42 -1.54 12.99 0.18
N GLY A 43 -0.40 12.41 0.57
CA GLY A 43 0.44 12.97 1.63
C GLY A 43 0.96 14.37 1.30
N ALA A 44 1.45 14.60 0.08
CA ALA A 44 1.86 15.92 -0.38
C ALA A 44 0.69 16.92 -0.39
N TYR A 45 -0.49 16.49 -0.87
CA TYR A 45 -1.69 17.31 -0.87
C TYR A 45 -2.08 17.76 0.55
N ILE A 46 -2.09 16.83 1.52
CA ILE A 46 -2.36 17.17 2.92
C ILE A 46 -1.32 18.17 3.43
N ALA A 47 -0.03 17.94 3.12
CA ALA A 47 1.03 18.85 3.55
C ALA A 47 0.90 20.26 2.95
N ASP A 48 0.35 20.38 1.74
CA ASP A 48 0.15 21.67 1.05
C ASP A 48 -1.03 22.48 1.60
N ILE A 49 -2.08 21.79 2.12
CA ILE A 49 -3.31 22.45 2.56
C ILE A 49 -3.41 22.61 4.09
N THR A 50 -2.46 22.07 4.87
CA THR A 50 -2.50 22.06 6.33
C THR A 50 -1.18 22.53 6.95
N ASP A 51 -1.26 23.20 8.11
CA ASP A 51 -0.13 23.66 8.89
C ASP A 51 -0.11 23.10 10.30
N GLY A 52 1.11 22.96 10.89
CA GLY A 52 1.33 22.63 12.30
C GLY A 52 0.56 21.39 12.79
N ASP A 53 -0.19 21.57 13.90
CA ASP A 53 -0.93 20.48 14.58
C ASP A 53 -2.06 19.90 13.73
N GLU A 54 -2.66 20.72 12.86
CA GLU A 54 -3.71 20.28 11.95
C GLU A 54 -3.16 19.27 10.94
N ARG A 55 -1.94 19.45 10.48
CA ARG A 55 -1.23 18.50 9.59
C ARG A 55 -1.08 17.14 10.25
N ALA A 56 -0.63 17.09 11.51
CA ALA A 56 -0.49 15.84 12.25
C ALA A 56 -1.84 15.11 12.39
N ARG A 57 -2.92 15.85 12.65
CA ARG A 57 -4.28 15.30 12.74
C ARG A 57 -4.74 14.68 11.41
N HIS A 58 -4.52 15.36 10.28
CA HIS A 58 -4.91 14.85 8.96
C HIS A 58 -4.10 13.62 8.54
N PHE A 59 -2.79 13.59 8.82
CA PHE A 59 -1.98 12.39 8.62
C PHE A 59 -2.42 11.23 9.51
N GLY A 60 -2.82 11.50 10.76
CA GLY A 60 -3.42 10.52 11.66
C GLY A 60 -4.71 9.93 11.08
N PHE A 61 -5.60 10.79 10.56
CA PHE A 61 -6.82 10.34 9.90
C PHE A 61 -6.55 9.53 8.64
N MET A 62 -5.61 9.96 7.80
CA MET A 62 -5.18 9.20 6.62
C MET A 62 -4.66 7.81 7.02
N SER A 63 -3.84 7.73 8.06
CA SER A 63 -3.32 6.45 8.57
C SER A 63 -4.44 5.54 9.09
N ALA A 64 -5.44 6.10 9.77
CA ALA A 64 -6.62 5.35 10.22
C ALA A 64 -7.43 4.79 9.03
N CYS A 65 -7.61 5.58 7.97
CA CYS A 65 -8.25 5.12 6.72
C CYS A 65 -7.47 3.98 6.07
N PHE A 66 -6.13 4.06 6.04
CA PHE A 66 -5.28 2.95 5.56
C PHE A 66 -5.46 1.70 6.41
N GLY A 67 -5.44 1.83 7.74
CA GLY A 67 -5.67 0.71 8.66
C GLY A 67 -7.03 0.07 8.46
N PHE A 68 -8.09 0.88 8.31
CA PHE A 68 -9.43 0.37 7.99
C PHE A 68 -9.46 -0.37 6.65
N GLY A 69 -8.85 0.18 5.60
CA GLY A 69 -8.75 -0.45 4.28
C GLY A 69 -8.00 -1.78 4.32
N MET A 70 -6.97 -1.89 5.16
CA MET A 70 -6.18 -3.11 5.34
C MET A 70 -6.99 -4.25 5.96
N VAL A 71 -8.01 -3.93 6.77
CA VAL A 71 -8.95 -4.91 7.34
C VAL A 71 -10.12 -5.17 6.39
N ALA A 72 -10.78 -4.10 5.93
CA ALA A 72 -11.98 -4.21 5.10
C ALA A 72 -11.69 -4.82 3.72
N GLY A 73 -10.52 -4.54 3.14
CA GLY A 73 -10.12 -5.05 1.82
C GLY A 73 -10.14 -6.57 1.73
N PRO A 74 -9.36 -7.30 2.55
CA PRO A 74 -9.37 -8.76 2.55
C PRO A 74 -10.72 -9.38 2.89
N VAL A 75 -11.49 -8.79 3.82
CA VAL A 75 -12.85 -9.27 4.14
C VAL A 75 -13.76 -9.18 2.92
N LEU A 76 -13.81 -8.02 2.29
CA LEU A 76 -14.62 -7.81 1.08
C LEU A 76 -14.12 -8.69 -0.06
N GLY A 77 -12.80 -8.78 -0.24
CA GLY A 77 -12.17 -9.62 -1.25
C GLY A 77 -12.50 -11.11 -1.08
N GLY A 78 -12.39 -11.62 0.15
CA GLY A 78 -12.72 -13.01 0.46
C GLY A 78 -14.21 -13.34 0.29
N LEU A 79 -15.09 -12.49 0.81
CA LEU A 79 -16.55 -12.66 0.67
C LEU A 79 -16.99 -12.61 -0.81
N MET A 80 -16.49 -11.65 -1.56
CA MET A 80 -16.85 -11.49 -2.97
C MET A 80 -16.17 -12.54 -3.85
N GLY A 81 -14.96 -12.97 -3.51
CA GLY A 81 -14.22 -14.02 -4.19
C GLY A 81 -14.94 -15.38 -4.14
N GLY A 82 -15.72 -15.62 -3.08
CA GLY A 82 -16.58 -16.81 -2.98
C GLY A 82 -17.71 -16.86 -4.03
N PHE A 83 -18.13 -15.72 -4.57
CA PHE A 83 -19.14 -15.67 -5.64
C PHE A 83 -18.50 -15.78 -7.03
N SER A 84 -17.39 -15.08 -7.25
CA SER A 84 -16.63 -15.10 -8.51
C SER A 84 -15.23 -14.52 -8.29
N PRO A 85 -14.18 -15.10 -8.91
CA PRO A 85 -12.82 -14.55 -8.87
C PRO A 85 -12.72 -13.12 -9.40
N HIS A 86 -13.65 -12.69 -10.25
CA HIS A 86 -13.67 -11.34 -10.84
C HIS A 86 -14.44 -10.32 -9.99
N ALA A 87 -15.34 -10.77 -9.11
CA ALA A 87 -16.22 -9.90 -8.32
C ALA A 87 -15.45 -8.87 -7.46
N PRO A 88 -14.36 -9.21 -6.75
CA PRO A 88 -13.58 -8.25 -5.98
C PRO A 88 -12.99 -7.12 -6.85
N PHE A 89 -12.58 -7.45 -8.08
CA PHE A 89 -12.00 -6.47 -9.00
C PHE A 89 -13.06 -5.50 -9.54
N PHE A 90 -14.28 -5.98 -9.81
CA PHE A 90 -15.40 -5.08 -10.17
C PHE A 90 -15.74 -4.12 -9.03
N ALA A 91 -15.77 -4.61 -7.79
CA ALA A 91 -16.00 -3.75 -6.63
C ALA A 91 -14.88 -2.72 -6.47
N ALA A 92 -13.62 -3.14 -6.60
CA ALA A 92 -12.47 -2.25 -6.52
C ALA A 92 -12.49 -1.20 -7.64
N ALA A 93 -12.85 -1.58 -8.87
CA ALA A 93 -12.99 -0.65 -9.99
C ALA A 93 -14.09 0.39 -9.71
N ALA A 94 -15.26 -0.06 -9.22
CA ALA A 94 -16.37 0.83 -8.88
C ALA A 94 -16.01 1.81 -7.75
N LEU A 95 -15.37 1.32 -6.67
CA LEU A 95 -14.94 2.16 -5.55
C LEU A 95 -13.88 3.19 -5.98
N ASN A 96 -12.89 2.79 -6.79
CA ASN A 96 -11.89 3.71 -7.32
C ASN A 96 -12.49 4.71 -8.32
N GLY A 97 -13.43 4.29 -9.15
CA GLY A 97 -14.18 5.16 -10.03
C GLY A 97 -15.01 6.20 -9.27
N LEU A 98 -15.72 5.77 -8.21
CA LEU A 98 -16.45 6.65 -7.33
C LEU A 98 -15.51 7.64 -6.63
N ASN A 99 -14.37 7.17 -6.13
CA ASN A 99 -13.37 8.01 -5.50
C ASN A 99 -12.77 9.03 -6.48
N PHE A 100 -12.54 8.65 -7.74
CA PHE A 100 -12.13 9.56 -8.79
C PHE A 100 -13.19 10.65 -9.05
N LEU A 101 -14.45 10.26 -9.21
CA LEU A 101 -15.56 11.20 -9.41
C LEU A 101 -15.69 12.16 -8.20
N THR A 102 -15.68 11.62 -6.99
CA THR A 102 -15.69 12.41 -5.76
C THR A 102 -14.54 13.41 -5.72
N GLY A 103 -13.33 12.95 -6.09
CA GLY A 103 -12.16 13.80 -6.18
C GLY A 103 -12.30 14.93 -7.22
N CYS A 104 -12.94 14.68 -8.35
CA CYS A 104 -13.19 15.72 -9.36
C CYS A 104 -14.08 16.85 -8.85
N PHE A 105 -15.04 16.55 -7.97
CA PHE A 105 -16.02 17.55 -7.49
C PHE A 105 -15.62 18.18 -6.15
N LEU A 106 -14.93 17.45 -5.27
CA LEU A 106 -14.67 17.89 -3.90
C LEU A 106 -13.23 18.38 -3.65
N LEU A 107 -12.25 17.97 -4.47
CA LEU A 107 -10.85 18.35 -4.23
C LEU A 107 -10.53 19.68 -4.92
N PRO A 108 -10.31 20.78 -4.16
CA PRO A 108 -9.79 22.02 -4.72
C PRO A 108 -8.33 21.85 -5.17
N GLU A 109 -7.89 22.66 -6.11
CA GLU A 109 -6.48 22.70 -6.52
C GLU A 109 -5.62 23.22 -5.34
N SER A 110 -4.70 22.40 -4.86
CA SER A 110 -3.81 22.73 -3.73
C SER A 110 -2.66 23.67 -4.16
N HIS A 111 -2.24 23.56 -5.42
CA HIS A 111 -1.10 24.34 -5.91
C HIS A 111 -1.54 25.69 -6.49
N LYS A 112 -1.37 26.76 -5.71
CA LYS A 112 -1.68 28.14 -6.11
C LYS A 112 -0.51 28.89 -6.76
N GLY A 113 0.63 28.22 -6.94
CA GLY A 113 1.85 28.80 -7.51
C GLY A 113 1.92 28.71 -9.05
N GLU A 114 2.91 29.36 -9.64
CA GLU A 114 3.16 29.25 -11.08
C GLU A 114 3.48 27.81 -11.46
N ARG A 115 2.80 27.33 -12.50
CA ARG A 115 3.03 25.98 -13.06
C ARG A 115 4.45 25.93 -13.62
N ARG A 116 5.35 25.26 -12.93
CA ARG A 116 6.70 25.03 -13.47
C ARG A 116 6.60 24.06 -14.64
N PRO A 117 7.22 24.37 -15.79
CA PRO A 117 7.22 23.44 -16.92
C PRO A 117 7.89 22.13 -16.50
N LEU A 118 7.27 21.02 -16.87
CA LEU A 118 7.82 19.67 -16.65
C LEU A 118 9.16 19.57 -17.39
N ARG A 119 10.26 19.66 -16.64
CA ARG A 119 11.59 19.39 -17.20
C ARG A 119 11.70 17.90 -17.48
N ARG A 120 12.19 17.53 -18.66
CA ARG A 120 12.44 16.13 -19.05
C ARG A 120 13.34 15.39 -18.06
N GLU A 121 14.21 16.12 -17.37
CA GLU A 121 15.07 15.60 -16.29
C GLU A 121 14.28 15.13 -15.08
N ALA A 122 13.14 15.76 -14.76
CA ALA A 122 12.26 15.37 -13.66
C ALA A 122 11.49 14.05 -13.96
N LEU A 123 11.37 13.67 -15.23
CA LEU A 123 10.77 12.41 -15.67
C LEU A 123 11.76 11.25 -15.66
N ASN A 124 13.04 11.50 -15.39
CA ASN A 124 14.07 10.47 -15.35
C ASN A 124 14.22 9.90 -13.94
N PRO A 125 13.67 8.71 -13.63
CA PRO A 125 13.78 8.11 -12.29
C PRO A 125 15.24 7.82 -11.91
N LEU A 126 16.12 7.59 -12.89
CA LEU A 126 17.53 7.33 -12.67
C LEU A 126 18.30 8.59 -12.20
N ALA A 127 17.79 9.79 -12.47
CA ALA A 127 18.41 11.03 -12.00
C ALA A 127 18.29 11.16 -10.48
N SER A 128 17.12 10.84 -9.92
CA SER A 128 16.88 10.80 -8.47
C SER A 128 17.76 9.75 -7.79
N PHE A 129 17.91 8.59 -8.40
CA PHE A 129 18.78 7.51 -7.90
C PHE A 129 20.26 7.91 -7.90
N ARG A 130 20.71 8.61 -8.94
CA ARG A 130 22.09 9.10 -9.07
C ARG A 130 22.41 10.18 -8.04
N TRP A 131 21.47 11.08 -7.80
CA TRP A 131 21.58 12.10 -6.77
C TRP A 131 21.69 11.47 -5.37
N ALA A 132 20.80 10.52 -5.04
CA ALA A 132 20.79 9.82 -3.76
C ALA A 132 22.08 9.01 -3.50
N ARG A 133 22.66 8.40 -4.54
CA ARG A 133 23.95 7.68 -4.46
C ARG A 133 25.13 8.57 -4.07
N GLY A 134 25.06 9.87 -4.33
CA GLY A 134 26.08 10.84 -3.91
C GLY A 134 26.10 11.10 -2.40
N MET A 135 25.06 10.68 -1.67
CA MET A 135 24.90 10.89 -0.23
C MET A 135 24.90 9.53 0.50
N THR A 136 26.03 9.11 1.04
CA THR A 136 26.23 7.76 1.63
C THR A 136 25.15 7.37 2.64
N VAL A 137 24.75 8.29 3.54
CA VAL A 137 23.72 8.05 4.55
C VAL A 137 22.34 7.82 3.90
N VAL A 138 21.99 8.65 2.91
CA VAL A 138 20.73 8.54 2.18
C VAL A 138 20.69 7.22 1.39
N ALA A 139 21.78 6.87 0.73
CA ALA A 139 21.88 5.62 -0.02
C ALA A 139 21.72 4.39 0.89
N ALA A 140 22.34 4.40 2.07
CA ALA A 140 22.19 3.32 3.05
C ALA A 140 20.75 3.19 3.56
N LEU A 141 20.10 4.32 3.90
CA LEU A 141 18.68 4.32 4.33
C LEU A 141 17.75 3.84 3.22
N MET A 142 17.99 4.25 1.98
CA MET A 142 17.22 3.78 0.82
C MET A 142 17.40 2.28 0.58
N ALA A 143 18.61 1.74 0.77
CA ALA A 143 18.85 0.31 0.63
C ALA A 143 18.11 -0.49 1.71
N VAL A 144 18.15 -0.05 2.97
CA VAL A 144 17.40 -0.67 4.07
C VAL A 144 15.89 -0.61 3.78
N PHE A 145 15.38 0.57 3.39
CA PHE A 145 13.97 0.73 3.06
C PHE A 145 13.55 -0.16 1.88
N PHE A 146 14.39 -0.26 0.85
CA PHE A 146 14.14 -1.13 -0.30
C PHE A 146 14.04 -2.60 0.12
N ILE A 147 14.98 -3.07 0.94
CA ILE A 147 14.97 -4.46 1.45
C ILE A 147 13.71 -4.71 2.29
N MET A 148 13.36 -3.78 3.19
CA MET A 148 12.14 -3.89 4.00
C MET A 148 10.88 -3.97 3.13
N GLN A 149 10.78 -3.12 2.09
CA GLN A 149 9.65 -3.15 1.17
C GLN A 149 9.61 -4.44 0.34
N LEU A 150 10.76 -4.94 -0.09
CA LEU A 150 10.87 -6.20 -0.82
C LEU A 150 10.37 -7.37 0.05
N VAL A 151 10.86 -7.47 1.29
CA VAL A 151 10.45 -8.51 2.25
C VAL A 151 8.97 -8.39 2.59
N GLY A 152 8.47 -7.17 2.81
CA GLY A 152 7.05 -6.92 3.12
C GLY A 152 6.08 -7.29 2.00
N GLN A 153 6.54 -7.40 0.75
CA GLN A 153 5.72 -7.86 -0.37
C GLN A 153 5.53 -9.39 -0.40
N VAL A 154 6.41 -10.15 0.25
CA VAL A 154 6.36 -11.62 0.23
C VAL A 154 5.04 -12.17 0.78
N PRO A 155 4.56 -11.78 1.98
CA PRO A 155 3.27 -12.25 2.48
C PRO A 155 2.12 -11.81 1.58
N ALA A 156 2.12 -10.56 1.11
CA ALA A 156 1.06 -10.05 0.25
C ALA A 156 0.94 -10.82 -1.07
N ALA A 157 2.07 -11.28 -1.63
CA ALA A 157 2.10 -12.01 -2.88
C ALA A 157 1.82 -13.51 -2.71
N LEU A 158 2.29 -14.12 -1.63
CA LEU A 158 2.32 -15.58 -1.47
C LEU A 158 1.26 -16.12 -0.50
N TRP A 159 0.63 -15.28 0.33
CA TRP A 159 -0.28 -15.74 1.38
C TRP A 159 -1.45 -16.59 0.87
N VAL A 160 -2.04 -16.17 -0.23
CA VAL A 160 -3.16 -16.89 -0.87
C VAL A 160 -2.69 -18.26 -1.33
N ILE A 161 -1.62 -18.30 -2.12
CA ILE A 161 -1.05 -19.55 -2.66
C ILE A 161 -0.61 -20.49 -1.53
N PHE A 162 0.05 -19.94 -0.50
CA PHE A 162 0.49 -20.69 0.66
C PHE A 162 -0.68 -21.29 1.46
N GLY A 163 -1.76 -20.50 1.66
CA GLY A 163 -2.98 -20.95 2.35
C GLY A 163 -3.72 -22.05 1.57
N GLU A 164 -3.85 -21.89 0.26
CA GLU A 164 -4.48 -22.89 -0.62
C GLU A 164 -3.66 -24.17 -0.69
N ASP A 165 -2.36 -24.07 -0.98
CA ASP A 165 -1.51 -25.24 -1.24
C ASP A 165 -1.16 -26.00 0.05
N ARG A 166 -0.86 -25.29 1.14
CA ARG A 166 -0.37 -25.89 2.38
C ARG A 166 -1.49 -26.33 3.33
N PHE A 167 -2.57 -25.54 3.43
CA PHE A 167 -3.63 -25.73 4.40
C PHE A 167 -4.99 -26.06 3.76
N HIS A 168 -5.09 -26.04 2.43
CA HIS A 168 -6.34 -26.24 1.68
C HIS A 168 -7.46 -25.27 2.09
N TRP A 169 -7.08 -24.02 2.44
CA TRP A 169 -8.04 -22.99 2.82
C TRP A 169 -8.83 -22.51 1.62
N ASP A 170 -10.09 -22.24 1.83
CA ASP A 170 -10.95 -21.57 0.85
C ASP A 170 -10.73 -20.04 0.86
N ALA A 171 -11.24 -19.37 -0.16
CA ALA A 171 -11.09 -17.92 -0.31
C ALA A 171 -11.63 -17.13 0.90
N THR A 172 -12.69 -17.63 1.54
CA THR A 172 -13.28 -16.99 2.72
C THR A 172 -12.34 -17.10 3.92
N THR A 173 -11.79 -18.27 4.20
CA THR A 173 -10.82 -18.50 5.28
C THR A 173 -9.55 -17.64 5.07
N ILE A 174 -9.04 -17.58 3.85
CA ILE A 174 -7.91 -16.72 3.49
C ILE A 174 -8.25 -15.25 3.74
N GLY A 175 -9.44 -14.79 3.33
CA GLY A 175 -9.90 -13.43 3.57
C GLY A 175 -9.99 -13.09 5.06
N ILE A 176 -10.52 -13.99 5.88
CA ILE A 176 -10.61 -13.84 7.34
C ILE A 176 -9.21 -13.82 7.98
N SER A 177 -8.29 -14.68 7.54
CA SER A 177 -6.91 -14.70 8.05
C SER A 177 -6.17 -13.39 7.77
N LEU A 178 -6.32 -12.83 6.56
CA LEU A 178 -5.77 -11.53 6.19
C LEU A 178 -6.40 -10.38 6.99
N ALA A 179 -7.71 -10.45 7.25
CA ALA A 179 -8.39 -9.47 8.09
C ALA A 179 -7.89 -9.53 9.54
N ALA A 180 -7.73 -10.73 10.10
CA ALA A 180 -7.16 -10.92 11.44
C ALA A 180 -5.73 -10.36 11.52
N PHE A 181 -4.90 -10.62 10.51
CA PHE A 181 -3.58 -10.01 10.40
C PHE A 181 -3.66 -8.48 10.36
N GLY A 182 -4.55 -7.90 9.54
CA GLY A 182 -4.74 -6.46 9.43
C GLY A 182 -5.14 -5.82 10.77
N ILE A 183 -6.04 -6.45 11.52
CA ILE A 183 -6.46 -6.00 12.86
C ILE A 183 -5.28 -6.04 13.83
N LEU A 184 -4.58 -7.17 13.93
CA LEU A 184 -3.44 -7.34 14.83
C LEU A 184 -2.32 -6.36 14.49
N HIS A 185 -2.02 -6.18 13.20
CA HIS A 185 -1.03 -5.22 12.72
C HIS A 185 -1.41 -3.78 13.11
N SER A 186 -2.66 -3.38 12.88
CA SER A 186 -3.15 -2.04 13.24
C SER A 186 -3.11 -1.79 14.75
N LEU A 187 -3.49 -2.78 15.56
CA LEU A 187 -3.39 -2.70 17.03
C LEU A 187 -1.94 -2.59 17.49
N ALA A 188 -1.04 -3.42 16.94
CA ALA A 188 0.39 -3.35 17.25
C ALA A 188 0.97 -1.99 16.89
N GLN A 189 0.63 -1.45 15.73
CA GLN A 189 1.06 -0.13 15.30
C GLN A 189 0.55 0.99 16.21
N ALA A 190 -0.70 0.94 16.61
CA ALA A 190 -1.31 1.97 17.45
C ALA A 190 -0.83 1.92 18.90
N MET A 191 -0.66 0.72 19.46
CA MET A 191 -0.43 0.53 20.90
C MET A 191 1.03 0.22 21.27
N ILE A 192 1.79 -0.40 20.38
CA ILE A 192 3.14 -0.91 20.67
C ILE A 192 4.22 -0.02 20.09
N THR A 193 4.08 0.42 18.84
CA THR A 193 5.14 1.12 18.12
C THR A 193 5.57 2.42 18.81
N GLY A 194 4.60 3.26 19.22
CA GLY A 194 4.87 4.52 19.89
C GLY A 194 5.61 4.34 21.25
N PRO A 195 5.07 3.58 22.20
CA PRO A 195 5.73 3.32 23.49
C PRO A 195 7.10 2.65 23.36
N VAL A 196 7.26 1.73 22.43
CA VAL A 196 8.57 1.05 22.19
C VAL A 196 9.59 2.05 21.66
N ALA A 197 9.22 2.85 20.67
CA ALA A 197 10.10 3.88 20.10
C ALA A 197 10.48 4.94 21.16
N ALA A 198 9.52 5.36 22.00
CA ALA A 198 9.76 6.32 23.08
C ALA A 198 10.72 5.79 24.14
N ARG A 199 10.63 4.50 24.50
CA ARG A 199 11.46 3.88 25.57
C ARG A 199 12.84 3.45 25.09
N LEU A 200 12.95 2.89 23.90
CA LEU A 200 14.18 2.24 23.41
C LEU A 200 14.93 3.11 22.39
N GLY A 201 14.28 4.16 21.89
CA GLY A 201 14.75 4.97 20.77
C GLY A 201 14.46 4.31 19.42
N GLU A 202 14.39 5.12 18.38
CA GLU A 202 13.97 4.69 17.02
C GLU A 202 14.82 3.56 16.44
N ARG A 203 16.15 3.63 16.60
CA ARG A 203 17.07 2.63 16.07
C ARG A 203 16.84 1.25 16.69
N ARG A 204 16.68 1.16 18.02
CA ARG A 204 16.46 -0.13 18.70
C ARG A 204 15.06 -0.66 18.43
N ALA A 205 14.06 0.22 18.37
CA ALA A 205 12.70 -0.15 18.01
C ALA A 205 12.65 -0.75 16.60
N LEU A 206 13.33 -0.15 15.64
CA LEU A 206 13.43 -0.68 14.28
C LEU A 206 14.10 -2.06 14.26
N MET A 207 15.22 -2.24 14.95
CA MET A 207 15.92 -3.53 15.02
C MET A 207 15.05 -4.62 15.64
N LEU A 208 14.32 -4.32 16.71
CA LEU A 208 13.37 -5.25 17.32
C LEU A 208 12.23 -5.63 16.37
N GLY A 209 11.68 -4.66 15.64
CA GLY A 209 10.68 -4.92 14.63
C GLY A 209 11.19 -5.87 13.55
N MET A 210 12.38 -5.63 13.00
CA MET A 210 12.99 -6.50 11.99
C MET A 210 13.27 -7.92 12.51
N ILE A 211 13.72 -8.06 13.77
CA ILE A 211 13.94 -9.37 14.39
C ILE A 211 12.60 -10.10 14.59
N ALA A 212 11.57 -9.40 15.06
CA ALA A 212 10.24 -9.98 15.23
C ALA A 212 9.64 -10.45 13.90
N ASP A 213 9.75 -9.63 12.86
CA ASP A 213 9.29 -9.95 11.49
C ASP A 213 10.01 -11.18 10.94
N GLY A 214 11.35 -11.20 10.99
CA GLY A 214 12.15 -12.35 10.57
C GLY A 214 11.84 -13.63 11.36
N THR A 215 11.61 -13.51 12.67
CA THR A 215 11.19 -14.65 13.50
C THR A 215 9.80 -15.15 13.09
N GLY A 216 8.87 -14.24 12.77
CA GLY A 216 7.55 -14.58 12.25
C GLY A 216 7.63 -15.38 10.95
N TYR A 217 8.47 -15.00 10.01
CA TYR A 217 8.68 -15.77 8.76
C TYR A 217 9.30 -17.15 8.99
N ILE A 218 10.24 -17.25 9.93
CA ILE A 218 10.82 -18.56 10.29
C ILE A 218 9.75 -19.47 10.88
N LEU A 219 8.95 -18.97 11.81
CA LEU A 219 7.84 -19.73 12.40
C LEU A 219 6.82 -20.18 11.34
N LEU A 220 6.49 -19.28 10.41
CA LEU A 220 5.58 -19.58 9.31
C LEU A 220 6.14 -20.68 8.39
N ALA A 221 7.44 -20.66 8.10
CA ALA A 221 8.09 -21.68 7.27
C ALA A 221 8.00 -23.09 7.88
N PHE A 222 7.97 -23.19 9.20
CA PHE A 222 7.83 -24.47 9.94
C PHE A 222 6.37 -24.80 10.29
N ALA A 223 5.41 -23.94 9.97
CA ALA A 223 3.99 -24.23 10.23
C ALA A 223 3.52 -25.40 9.36
N THR A 224 3.01 -26.45 10.01
CA THR A 224 2.53 -27.69 9.37
C THR A 224 1.02 -27.87 9.45
N ARG A 225 0.36 -27.10 10.31
CA ARG A 225 -1.09 -27.12 10.53
C ARG A 225 -1.61 -25.68 10.53
N GLY A 226 -2.72 -25.47 9.85
CA GLY A 226 -3.43 -24.20 9.81
C GLY A 226 -4.71 -24.21 10.64
#